data_869557bd2e068d1e6dca3a5fb2091bc4
#
_entry.id   869557bd2e068d1e6dca3a5fb2091bc4
#
_cell.length_a   1.000
_cell.length_b   1.000
_cell.length_c   1.000
_cell.angle_alpha   90.00
_cell.angle_beta   90.00
_cell.angle_gamma   90.00
#
_symmetry.space_group_name_H-M   'P 1'
#
loop_
_entity.id
_entity.type
_entity.pdbx_description
1 polymer ?
#
loop_
_entity_poly.entity_id
_entity_poly.type
_entity_poly.pdbx_seq_one_letter_code
_entity_poly.pdbx_strand_id
1 'polypeptide(L)'
;MELPSLIRSLTLIDDRRNNKNKRYPLPLLLLIAFCASISKHDSWYTMQDYALAHEASIRELYKQLFGEELEHVTPSHDTLNRALQVIPHKVFKEAYQNWIANLLQWDEQTRQICIDGKTMRGVKKLSPDTESHIVSAYDPHLQLVLSMDAVPVKGNELDAIRRLLDELDVTDALITIDAIGCQHDVAEQVLEAGGDYVLQVKGNQPTLLQELEDSFPNISKGYTVNKEEGLEHGRIEHRQMKSVVLSPEMLDDSYAFKDWAGIKSIHRITRKRYDKRQGKETTEMSYYISSIEDSKRIFRAIRDHWKIENQLHYMLDVYLGEDGWSKRAGGGGHKHGAHGQNRSFHPTASKSKARQVDSTSADVLSQTQSSATLRTGAIVRIMRQPWCVCPFKRTCKRK
;
A
#
# COMPACT_ATOMS: atom_id res chain seq x y z
N MET A 1 -12.30 -9.83 11.57
CA MET A 1 -12.50 -8.68 10.67
C MET A 1 -13.42 -9.13 9.54
N GLU A 2 -14.59 -8.54 9.44
CA GLU A 2 -15.63 -9.07 8.59
C GLU A 2 -15.64 -8.37 7.22
N LEU A 3 -15.40 -9.11 6.13
CA LEU A 3 -15.63 -8.66 4.75
C LEU A 3 -17.02 -7.98 4.57
N PRO A 4 -18.08 -8.48 5.24
CA PRO A 4 -19.38 -7.82 5.23
C PRO A 4 -19.35 -6.34 5.59
N SER A 5 -18.53 -5.94 6.55
CA SER A 5 -18.46 -4.54 7.00
C SER A 5 -17.85 -3.61 5.94
N LEU A 6 -16.78 -4.03 5.24
CA LEU A 6 -16.20 -3.26 4.14
C LEU A 6 -17.19 -3.08 2.99
N ILE A 7 -17.79 -4.17 2.52
CA ILE A 7 -18.73 -4.12 1.41
C ILE A 7 -19.93 -3.22 1.75
N ARG A 8 -20.43 -3.29 2.98
CA ARG A 8 -21.48 -2.36 3.46
C ARG A 8 -21.03 -0.90 3.46
N SER A 9 -19.79 -0.61 3.87
CA SER A 9 -19.27 0.77 3.79
C SER A 9 -19.18 1.26 2.35
N LEU A 10 -18.84 0.39 1.40
CA LEU A 10 -18.83 0.74 -0.02
C LEU A 10 -20.25 0.98 -0.60
N THR A 11 -21.33 0.51 0.06
CA THR A 11 -22.71 0.82 -0.37
C THR A 11 -23.12 2.25 -0.09
N LEU A 12 -22.39 2.96 0.75
CA LEU A 12 -22.62 4.39 1.02
C LEU A 12 -22.17 5.27 -0.16
N ILE A 13 -21.47 4.69 -1.13
CA ILE A 13 -21.07 5.40 -2.35
C ILE A 13 -22.29 5.67 -3.21
N ASP A 14 -22.55 6.96 -3.46
CA ASP A 14 -23.64 7.38 -4.36
C ASP A 14 -23.44 6.86 -5.78
N ASP A 15 -24.47 6.15 -6.26
CA ASP A 15 -24.48 5.61 -7.60
C ASP A 15 -24.92 6.67 -8.63
N ARG A 16 -23.95 7.40 -9.16
CA ARG A 16 -24.15 8.49 -10.13
C ARG A 16 -24.50 8.05 -11.54
N ARG A 17 -24.70 6.76 -11.78
CA ARG A 17 -25.16 6.26 -13.08
C ARG A 17 -26.60 6.71 -13.37
N ASN A 18 -26.93 6.86 -14.67
CA ASN A 18 -28.30 7.17 -15.07
C ASN A 18 -29.26 6.03 -14.70
N ASN A 19 -30.37 6.34 -14.04
CA ASN A 19 -31.35 5.37 -13.52
C ASN A 19 -31.99 4.48 -14.60
N LYS A 20 -32.07 4.93 -15.86
CA LYS A 20 -32.70 4.16 -16.95
C LYS A 20 -32.00 2.83 -17.28
N ASN A 21 -30.73 2.65 -16.85
CA ASN A 21 -29.91 1.48 -17.24
C ASN A 21 -29.22 0.79 -16.04
N LYS A 22 -29.77 0.93 -14.82
CA LYS A 22 -29.21 0.30 -13.60
C LYS A 22 -29.74 -1.12 -13.42
N ARG A 23 -29.40 -2.02 -14.35
CA ARG A 23 -29.75 -3.45 -14.23
C ARG A 23 -29.04 -4.13 -13.05
N TYR A 24 -27.83 -3.68 -12.74
CA TYR A 24 -26.98 -4.23 -11.68
C TYR A 24 -26.76 -3.16 -10.60
N PRO A 25 -27.08 -3.41 -9.33
CA PRO A 25 -26.78 -2.50 -8.21
C PRO A 25 -25.28 -2.24 -8.11
N LEU A 26 -24.88 -1.02 -7.73
CA LEU A 26 -23.47 -0.68 -7.53
C LEU A 26 -22.76 -1.59 -6.50
N PRO A 27 -23.39 -1.94 -5.36
CA PRO A 27 -22.81 -2.88 -4.40
C PRO A 27 -22.43 -4.24 -4.99
N LEU A 28 -23.24 -4.77 -5.91
CA LEU A 28 -22.94 -6.01 -6.61
C LEU A 28 -21.67 -5.88 -7.49
N LEU A 29 -21.56 -4.76 -8.22
CA LEU A 29 -20.43 -4.53 -9.11
C LEU A 29 -19.13 -4.37 -8.30
N LEU A 30 -19.19 -3.69 -7.15
CA LEU A 30 -18.07 -3.57 -6.21
C LEU A 30 -17.71 -4.92 -5.59
N LEU A 31 -18.69 -5.72 -5.19
CA LEU A 31 -18.48 -7.08 -4.67
C LEU A 31 -17.75 -7.95 -5.69
N ILE A 32 -18.23 -7.97 -6.94
CA ILE A 32 -17.61 -8.74 -8.03
C ILE A 32 -16.18 -8.26 -8.27
N ALA A 33 -15.96 -6.94 -8.40
CA ALA A 33 -14.65 -6.39 -8.64
C ALA A 33 -13.66 -6.75 -7.51
N PHE A 34 -14.14 -6.72 -6.26
CA PHE A 34 -13.33 -7.08 -5.09
C PHE A 34 -12.96 -8.57 -5.09
N CYS A 35 -13.96 -9.45 -5.20
CA CYS A 35 -13.72 -10.90 -5.19
C CYS A 35 -12.85 -11.35 -6.38
N ALA A 36 -13.11 -10.83 -7.58
CA ALA A 36 -12.34 -11.11 -8.77
C ALA A 36 -10.88 -10.64 -8.63
N SER A 37 -10.65 -9.45 -8.06
CA SER A 37 -9.29 -8.93 -7.84
C SER A 37 -8.49 -9.78 -6.86
N ILE A 38 -9.08 -10.26 -5.77
CA ILE A 38 -8.43 -11.21 -4.85
C ILE A 38 -8.08 -12.51 -5.56
N SER A 39 -8.96 -12.98 -6.44
CA SER A 39 -8.79 -14.20 -7.25
C SER A 39 -7.90 -13.99 -8.48
N LYS A 40 -7.14 -12.89 -8.56
CA LYS A 40 -6.19 -12.55 -9.65
C LYS A 40 -6.84 -12.32 -11.03
N HIS A 41 -8.11 -11.99 -11.07
CA HIS A 41 -8.80 -11.58 -12.29
C HIS A 41 -8.63 -10.07 -12.50
N ASP A 42 -7.69 -9.67 -13.38
CA ASP A 42 -7.16 -8.29 -13.45
C ASP A 42 -7.79 -7.43 -14.53
N SER A 43 -8.50 -8.03 -15.47
CA SER A 43 -9.13 -7.31 -16.56
C SER A 43 -10.63 -7.31 -16.42
N TRP A 44 -11.30 -6.31 -17.02
CA TRP A 44 -12.75 -6.31 -17.07
C TRP A 44 -13.31 -7.60 -17.68
N TYR A 45 -12.62 -8.15 -18.68
CA TYR A 45 -12.97 -9.42 -19.32
C TYR A 45 -12.84 -10.58 -18.31
N THR A 46 -11.70 -10.69 -17.63
CA THR A 46 -11.52 -11.77 -16.64
C THR A 46 -12.40 -11.60 -15.41
N MET A 47 -12.77 -10.38 -15.02
CA MET A 47 -13.77 -10.12 -13.98
C MET A 47 -15.18 -10.55 -14.41
N GLN A 48 -15.55 -10.36 -15.69
CA GLN A 48 -16.77 -10.91 -16.26
C GLN A 48 -16.74 -12.44 -16.25
N ASP A 49 -15.64 -13.06 -16.69
CA ASP A 49 -15.47 -14.52 -16.67
C ASP A 49 -15.58 -15.07 -15.23
N TYR A 50 -14.98 -14.37 -14.26
CA TYR A 50 -15.12 -14.70 -12.84
C TYR A 50 -16.59 -14.65 -12.39
N ALA A 51 -17.33 -13.61 -12.76
CA ALA A 51 -18.75 -13.47 -12.41
C ALA A 51 -19.60 -14.59 -13.03
N LEU A 52 -19.32 -14.98 -14.27
CA LEU A 52 -20.00 -16.09 -14.95
C LEU A 52 -19.67 -17.42 -14.28
N ALA A 53 -18.40 -17.68 -13.96
CA ALA A 53 -17.97 -18.94 -13.34
C ALA A 53 -18.52 -19.13 -11.92
N HIS A 54 -18.76 -18.01 -11.19
CA HIS A 54 -19.18 -18.02 -9.78
C HIS A 54 -20.60 -17.46 -9.56
N GLU A 55 -21.47 -17.49 -10.58
CA GLU A 55 -22.79 -16.88 -10.54
C GLU A 55 -23.59 -17.26 -9.28
N ALA A 56 -23.72 -18.55 -9.00
CA ALA A 56 -24.47 -19.06 -7.85
C ALA A 56 -23.90 -18.58 -6.51
N SER A 57 -22.55 -18.60 -6.38
CA SER A 57 -21.87 -18.15 -5.17
C SER A 57 -22.00 -16.64 -4.95
N ILE A 58 -21.92 -15.84 -6.01
CA ILE A 58 -22.09 -14.38 -5.95
C ILE A 58 -23.52 -14.03 -5.56
N ARG A 59 -24.52 -14.73 -6.12
CA ARG A 59 -25.93 -14.55 -5.79
C ARG A 59 -26.20 -14.84 -4.32
N GLU A 60 -25.72 -15.95 -3.82
CA GLU A 60 -25.85 -16.34 -2.42
C GLU A 60 -25.13 -15.37 -1.48
N LEU A 61 -23.88 -15.00 -1.81
CA LEU A 61 -23.10 -14.05 -1.02
C LEU A 61 -23.79 -12.66 -0.99
N TYR A 62 -24.31 -12.20 -2.12
CA TYR A 62 -25.04 -10.93 -2.17
C TYR A 62 -26.30 -10.97 -1.30
N LYS A 63 -27.08 -12.05 -1.37
CA LYS A 63 -28.24 -12.28 -0.49
C LYS A 63 -27.87 -12.27 0.99
N GLN A 64 -26.80 -12.93 1.36
CA GLN A 64 -26.31 -12.95 2.76
C GLN A 64 -25.86 -11.57 3.25
N LEU A 65 -25.24 -10.76 2.39
CA LEU A 65 -24.72 -9.44 2.74
C LEU A 65 -25.81 -8.37 2.80
N PHE A 66 -26.80 -8.42 1.91
CA PHE A 66 -27.78 -7.34 1.70
C PHE A 66 -29.23 -7.74 1.94
N GLY A 67 -29.51 -9.05 2.12
CA GLY A 67 -30.88 -9.54 2.31
C GLY A 67 -31.74 -9.53 1.05
N GLU A 68 -31.16 -9.24 -0.13
CA GLU A 68 -31.85 -9.08 -1.38
C GLU A 68 -31.50 -10.21 -2.37
N GLU A 69 -32.51 -10.68 -3.10
CA GLU A 69 -32.31 -11.58 -4.25
C GLU A 69 -32.26 -10.76 -5.54
N LEU A 70 -31.22 -11.03 -6.34
CA LEU A 70 -31.05 -10.36 -7.63
C LEU A 70 -31.37 -11.33 -8.77
N GLU A 71 -32.15 -10.86 -9.75
CA GLU A 71 -32.42 -11.60 -10.97
C GLU A 71 -31.15 -11.81 -11.82
N HIS A 72 -30.29 -10.79 -11.85
CA HIS A 72 -29.07 -10.77 -12.66
C HIS A 72 -27.84 -10.45 -11.81
N VAL A 73 -26.82 -11.30 -11.84
CA VAL A 73 -25.57 -11.14 -11.10
C VAL A 73 -24.31 -11.28 -11.96
N THR A 74 -24.46 -11.40 -13.28
CA THR A 74 -23.35 -11.56 -14.23
C THR A 74 -23.24 -10.35 -15.16
N PRO A 75 -22.67 -9.24 -14.72
CA PRO A 75 -22.50 -8.05 -15.55
C PRO A 75 -21.45 -8.27 -16.65
N SER A 76 -21.64 -7.62 -17.79
CA SER A 76 -20.61 -7.59 -18.82
C SER A 76 -19.41 -6.75 -18.41
N HIS A 77 -18.26 -7.00 -19.03
CA HIS A 77 -17.03 -6.23 -18.85
C HIS A 77 -17.25 -4.72 -19.05
N ASP A 78 -18.06 -4.33 -20.02
CA ASP A 78 -18.43 -2.93 -20.27
C ASP A 78 -19.25 -2.34 -19.13
N THR A 79 -20.15 -3.11 -18.53
CA THR A 79 -20.96 -2.67 -17.39
C THR A 79 -20.08 -2.42 -16.17
N LEU A 80 -19.16 -3.35 -15.86
CA LEU A 80 -18.19 -3.19 -14.80
C LEU A 80 -17.31 -1.95 -15.01
N ASN A 81 -16.74 -1.82 -16.22
CA ASN A 81 -15.88 -0.70 -16.56
C ASN A 81 -16.60 0.64 -16.39
N ARG A 82 -17.78 0.82 -17.03
CA ARG A 82 -18.53 2.08 -16.97
C ARG A 82 -19.01 2.43 -15.58
N ALA A 83 -19.45 1.44 -14.80
CA ALA A 83 -19.95 1.68 -13.45
C ALA A 83 -18.85 2.13 -12.52
N LEU A 84 -17.67 1.52 -12.61
CA LEU A 84 -16.56 1.86 -11.71
C LEU A 84 -15.83 3.15 -12.12
N GLN A 85 -15.84 3.50 -13.42
CA GLN A 85 -15.28 4.78 -13.90
C GLN A 85 -16.03 6.03 -13.42
N VAL A 86 -17.31 5.92 -13.06
CA VAL A 86 -18.08 7.08 -12.56
C VAL A 86 -17.91 7.35 -11.08
N ILE A 87 -17.25 6.44 -10.35
CA ILE A 87 -16.95 6.64 -8.92
C ILE A 87 -15.70 7.51 -8.81
N PRO A 88 -15.79 8.73 -8.22
CA PRO A 88 -14.62 9.54 -7.98
C PRO A 88 -13.67 8.83 -7.00
N HIS A 89 -12.36 8.87 -7.28
CA HIS A 89 -11.34 8.28 -6.41
C HIS A 89 -11.48 8.74 -4.95
N LYS A 90 -11.71 10.05 -4.75
CA LYS A 90 -11.89 10.65 -3.42
C LYS A 90 -13.03 9.98 -2.64
N VAL A 91 -14.19 9.74 -3.28
CA VAL A 91 -15.36 9.12 -2.62
C VAL A 91 -15.07 7.67 -2.22
N PHE A 92 -14.35 6.94 -3.07
CA PHE A 92 -13.95 5.57 -2.76
C PHE A 92 -12.93 5.54 -1.60
N LYS A 93 -11.96 6.45 -1.62
CA LYS A 93 -10.96 6.62 -0.56
C LYS A 93 -11.60 6.98 0.78
N GLU A 94 -12.54 7.92 0.80
CA GLU A 94 -13.29 8.32 2.00
C GLU A 94 -14.11 7.15 2.58
N ALA A 95 -14.81 6.39 1.74
CA ALA A 95 -15.57 5.22 2.18
C ALA A 95 -14.64 4.14 2.81
N TYR A 96 -13.47 3.95 2.23
CA TYR A 96 -12.44 3.07 2.75
C TYR A 96 -11.87 3.55 4.08
N GLN A 97 -11.52 4.83 4.19
CA GLN A 97 -10.99 5.44 5.43
C GLN A 97 -12.01 5.38 6.56
N ASN A 98 -13.27 5.67 6.28
CA ASN A 98 -14.35 5.54 7.27
C ASN A 98 -14.53 4.09 7.75
N TRP A 99 -14.39 3.10 6.85
CA TRP A 99 -14.42 1.71 7.24
C TRP A 99 -13.22 1.34 8.13
N ILE A 100 -12.01 1.76 7.78
CA ILE A 100 -10.80 1.57 8.58
C ILE A 100 -10.98 2.19 9.97
N ALA A 101 -11.40 3.44 10.07
CA ALA A 101 -11.60 4.15 11.34
C ALA A 101 -12.57 3.41 12.29
N ASN A 102 -13.63 2.77 11.74
CA ASN A 102 -14.55 1.97 12.52
C ASN A 102 -14.02 0.60 12.96
N LEU A 103 -12.93 0.13 12.33
CA LEU A 103 -12.29 -1.15 12.69
C LEU A 103 -11.19 -0.99 13.73
N LEU A 104 -10.59 0.18 13.80
CA LEU A 104 -9.40 0.42 14.57
C LEU A 104 -9.75 0.66 16.03
N GLN A 105 -9.53 -0.37 16.87
CA GLN A 105 -9.29 -0.21 18.28
C GLN A 105 -7.77 -0.12 18.46
N TRP A 106 -7.25 1.10 18.48
CA TRP A 106 -5.82 1.35 18.63
C TRP A 106 -5.39 1.03 20.07
N ASP A 107 -4.28 0.31 20.19
CA ASP A 107 -3.48 0.31 21.41
C ASP A 107 -2.47 1.46 21.29
N GLU A 108 -2.63 2.50 22.10
CA GLU A 108 -1.81 3.71 22.09
C GLU A 108 -0.30 3.40 22.20
N GLN A 109 0.07 2.32 22.92
CA GLN A 109 1.48 1.97 23.10
C GLN A 109 2.13 1.33 21.86
N THR A 110 1.33 0.78 20.96
CA THR A 110 1.83 0.05 19.78
C THR A 110 1.51 0.73 18.45
N ARG A 111 0.76 1.84 18.47
CA ARG A 111 0.34 2.53 17.26
C ARG A 111 1.55 3.02 16.47
N GLN A 112 1.75 2.45 15.29
CA GLN A 112 2.79 2.84 14.34
C GLN A 112 2.22 2.98 12.95
N ILE A 113 2.66 4.02 12.24
CA ILE A 113 2.34 4.22 10.83
C ILE A 113 3.65 4.29 10.03
N CYS A 114 3.82 3.36 9.11
CA CYS A 114 4.95 3.33 8.18
C CYS A 114 4.52 4.03 6.89
N ILE A 115 5.30 5.02 6.42
CA ILE A 115 5.05 5.70 5.16
C ILE A 115 6.20 5.40 4.21
N ASP A 116 5.89 4.85 3.04
CA ASP A 116 6.87 4.50 2.01
C ASP A 116 6.26 4.59 0.62
N GLY A 117 7.11 4.87 -0.35
CA GLY A 117 6.75 5.06 -1.74
C GLY A 117 7.16 3.91 -2.65
N LYS A 118 6.25 3.50 -3.54
CA LYS A 118 6.49 2.46 -4.52
C LYS A 118 6.20 2.93 -5.94
N THR A 119 7.15 2.69 -6.85
CA THR A 119 6.94 2.94 -8.28
C THR A 119 6.34 1.72 -8.96
N MET A 120 5.17 1.89 -9.60
CA MET A 120 4.54 0.88 -10.45
C MET A 120 5.27 0.80 -11.80
N ARG A 121 6.09 -0.23 -12.00
CA ARG A 121 6.94 -0.38 -13.19
C ARG A 121 6.15 -0.57 -14.47
N GLY A 122 5.02 -1.27 -14.40
CA GLY A 122 4.13 -1.52 -15.55
C GLY A 122 3.48 -0.24 -16.10
N VAL A 123 3.15 0.71 -15.23
CA VAL A 123 2.47 1.97 -15.58
C VAL A 123 3.45 3.03 -16.08
N LYS A 124 4.67 3.06 -15.56
CA LYS A 124 5.72 4.05 -15.93
C LYS A 124 6.00 4.14 -17.46
N LYS A 125 5.69 3.09 -18.21
CA LYS A 125 5.92 3.03 -19.67
C LYS A 125 4.84 3.73 -20.48
N LEU A 126 3.75 4.22 -19.88
CA LEU A 126 2.57 4.67 -20.62
C LEU A 126 2.60 6.16 -20.97
N SER A 127 2.99 7.04 -20.05
CA SER A 127 3.11 8.49 -20.24
C SER A 127 3.87 9.12 -19.07
N PRO A 128 4.64 10.20 -19.30
CA PRO A 128 5.28 10.97 -18.21
C PRO A 128 4.28 11.53 -17.17
N ASP A 129 3.05 11.84 -17.61
CA ASP A 129 1.99 12.40 -16.75
C ASP A 129 1.15 11.33 -16.04
N THR A 130 1.48 10.04 -16.22
CA THR A 130 0.73 8.96 -15.55
C THR A 130 1.22 8.82 -14.12
N GLU A 131 0.29 8.86 -13.18
CA GLU A 131 0.57 8.59 -11.78
C GLU A 131 1.10 7.17 -11.63
N SER A 132 2.41 7.07 -11.51
CA SER A 132 3.14 5.80 -11.51
C SER A 132 3.87 5.54 -10.21
N HIS A 133 3.87 6.51 -9.30
CA HIS A 133 4.47 6.39 -7.98
C HIS A 133 3.40 6.55 -6.91
N ILE A 134 3.33 5.62 -5.98
CA ILE A 134 2.30 5.60 -4.93
C ILE A 134 2.98 5.60 -3.59
N VAL A 135 2.60 6.55 -2.74
CA VAL A 135 2.98 6.61 -1.34
C VAL A 135 1.86 5.99 -0.52
N SER A 136 2.19 5.09 0.36
CA SER A 136 1.24 4.38 1.22
C SER A 136 1.56 4.61 2.69
N ALA A 137 0.52 4.85 3.48
CA ALA A 137 0.57 4.82 4.93
C ALA A 137 0.05 3.46 5.41
N TYR A 138 0.87 2.71 6.13
CA TYR A 138 0.63 1.32 6.48
C TYR A 138 0.81 1.09 7.98
N ASP A 139 -0.15 0.41 8.60
CA ASP A 139 0.00 -0.09 9.96
C ASP A 139 0.62 -1.51 9.94
N PRO A 140 1.84 -1.68 10.48
CA PRO A 140 2.54 -2.96 10.43
C PRO A 140 2.01 -3.99 11.42
N HIS A 141 1.22 -3.59 12.42
CA HIS A 141 0.63 -4.50 13.42
C HIS A 141 -0.73 -5.01 12.95
N LEU A 142 -1.57 -4.13 12.43
CA LEU A 142 -2.86 -4.49 11.87
C LEU A 142 -2.76 -5.04 10.44
N GLN A 143 -1.61 -4.83 9.79
CA GLN A 143 -1.35 -5.18 8.39
C GLN A 143 -2.35 -4.52 7.44
N LEU A 144 -2.67 -3.25 7.69
CA LEU A 144 -3.64 -2.48 6.94
C LEU A 144 -2.99 -1.25 6.30
N VAL A 145 -3.38 -0.96 5.06
CA VAL A 145 -3.10 0.35 4.45
C VAL A 145 -4.14 1.33 4.96
N LEU A 146 -3.71 2.36 5.66
CA LEU A 146 -4.59 3.37 6.23
C LEU A 146 -5.02 4.41 5.21
N SER A 147 -4.08 4.84 4.37
CA SER A 147 -4.31 5.73 3.24
C SER A 147 -3.23 5.57 2.20
N MET A 148 -3.47 6.11 1.00
CA MET A 148 -2.48 6.19 -0.05
C MET A 148 -2.69 7.42 -0.91
N ASP A 149 -1.61 7.86 -1.54
CA ASP A 149 -1.64 8.93 -2.54
C ASP A 149 -0.79 8.57 -3.75
N ALA A 150 -1.25 8.96 -4.94
CA ALA A 150 -0.60 8.65 -6.19
C ALA A 150 -0.05 9.91 -6.84
N VAL A 151 1.20 9.84 -7.29
CA VAL A 151 1.89 10.96 -7.95
C VAL A 151 2.51 10.52 -9.28
N PRO A 152 2.63 11.44 -10.25
CA PRO A 152 3.13 11.10 -11.59
C PRO A 152 4.58 10.61 -11.58
N VAL A 153 5.41 11.21 -10.76
CA VAL A 153 6.85 10.93 -10.71
C VAL A 153 7.34 10.85 -9.26
N LYS A 154 8.41 10.08 -9.05
CA LYS A 154 9.03 9.91 -7.73
C LYS A 154 9.43 11.25 -7.07
N GLY A 155 9.74 12.29 -7.85
CA GLY A 155 10.09 13.60 -7.33
C GLY A 155 8.99 14.32 -6.53
N ASN A 156 7.74 13.88 -6.66
CA ASN A 156 6.58 14.44 -5.94
C ASN A 156 6.20 13.60 -4.70
N GLU A 157 7.05 12.66 -4.28
CA GLU A 157 6.82 11.75 -3.16
C GLU A 157 6.67 12.53 -1.84
N LEU A 158 7.48 13.55 -1.63
CA LEU A 158 7.42 14.40 -0.44
C LEU A 158 6.08 15.12 -0.30
N ASP A 159 5.52 15.62 -1.40
CA ASP A 159 4.20 16.25 -1.39
C ASP A 159 3.08 15.26 -1.08
N ALA A 160 3.24 14.00 -1.53
CA ALA A 160 2.31 12.94 -1.18
C ALA A 160 2.39 12.57 0.32
N ILE A 161 3.60 12.53 0.89
CA ILE A 161 3.80 12.32 2.34
C ILE A 161 3.07 13.39 3.13
N ARG A 162 3.24 14.67 2.79
CA ARG A 162 2.56 15.79 3.47
C ARG A 162 1.04 15.67 3.41
N ARG A 163 0.48 15.38 2.22
CA ARG A 163 -0.97 15.19 2.08
C ARG A 163 -1.49 14.01 2.88
N LEU A 164 -0.73 12.91 2.95
CA LEU A 164 -1.13 11.75 3.76
C LEU A 164 -1.14 12.10 5.25
N LEU A 165 -0.18 12.88 5.74
CA LEU A 165 -0.15 13.35 7.13
C LEU A 165 -1.32 14.30 7.44
N ASP A 166 -1.73 15.15 6.49
CA ASP A 166 -2.90 16.02 6.65
C ASP A 166 -4.23 15.24 6.70
N GLU A 167 -4.30 14.10 6.03
CA GLU A 167 -5.52 13.29 5.91
C GLU A 167 -5.70 12.26 7.03
N LEU A 168 -4.61 11.87 7.69
CA LEU A 168 -4.61 10.81 8.69
C LEU A 168 -4.69 11.39 10.10
N ASP A 169 -5.48 10.74 10.96
CA ASP A 169 -5.33 10.93 12.40
C ASP A 169 -4.04 10.22 12.84
N VAL A 170 -3.01 11.00 13.15
CA VAL A 170 -1.70 10.51 13.61
C VAL A 170 -1.48 10.73 15.11
N THR A 171 -2.50 11.16 15.84
CA THR A 171 -2.43 11.39 17.29
C THR A 171 -1.92 10.13 18.00
N ASP A 172 -0.94 10.28 18.88
CA ASP A 172 -0.27 9.20 19.64
C ASP A 172 0.42 8.12 18.78
N ALA A 173 0.46 8.29 17.45
CA ALA A 173 1.13 7.37 16.56
C ALA A 173 2.62 7.67 16.43
N LEU A 174 3.44 6.62 16.32
CA LEU A 174 4.85 6.73 15.93
C LEU A 174 4.97 6.60 14.41
N ILE A 175 5.29 7.70 13.75
CA ILE A 175 5.44 7.78 12.30
C ILE A 175 6.86 7.38 11.92
N THR A 176 7.00 6.43 11.02
CA THR A 176 8.30 6.04 10.46
C THR A 176 8.30 6.28 8.96
N ILE A 177 9.30 6.99 8.48
CA ILE A 177 9.46 7.34 7.07
C ILE A 177 10.91 7.07 6.68
N ASP A 178 11.13 6.67 5.42
CA ASP A 178 12.48 6.53 4.89
C ASP A 178 13.18 7.90 4.74
N ALA A 179 14.41 7.90 4.24
CA ALA A 179 15.22 9.11 4.19
C ALA A 179 14.62 10.25 3.36
N ILE A 180 13.74 9.97 2.39
CA ILE A 180 13.11 11.02 1.57
C ILE A 180 12.20 11.92 2.43
N GLY A 181 11.52 11.32 3.41
CA GLY A 181 10.67 12.03 4.37
C GLY A 181 11.42 12.66 5.55
N CYS A 182 12.76 12.51 5.62
CA CYS A 182 13.57 13.19 6.63
C CYS A 182 13.73 14.66 6.22
N GLN A 183 12.73 15.49 6.55
CA GLN A 183 12.63 16.91 6.26
C GLN A 183 12.11 17.64 7.51
N HIS A 184 12.52 18.90 7.70
CA HIS A 184 12.15 19.71 8.87
C HIS A 184 10.63 19.90 8.96
N ASP A 185 10.01 20.28 7.85
CA ASP A 185 8.58 20.52 7.76
C ASP A 185 7.73 19.24 7.98
N VAL A 186 8.22 18.08 7.57
CA VAL A 186 7.57 16.79 7.86
C VAL A 186 7.63 16.47 9.35
N ALA A 187 8.77 16.72 10.00
CA ALA A 187 8.92 16.52 11.44
C ALA A 187 7.97 17.45 12.23
N GLU A 188 7.89 18.73 11.85
CA GLU A 188 6.95 19.71 12.41
C GLU A 188 5.50 19.27 12.23
N GLN A 189 5.09 18.91 11.01
CA GLN A 189 3.73 18.49 10.69
C GLN A 189 3.29 17.26 11.51
N VAL A 190 4.16 16.27 11.71
CA VAL A 190 3.87 15.09 12.56
C VAL A 190 3.62 15.51 13.99
N LEU A 191 4.45 16.39 14.56
CA LEU A 191 4.31 16.85 15.94
C LEU A 191 3.08 17.73 16.14
N GLU A 192 2.80 18.65 15.21
CA GLU A 192 1.61 19.50 15.23
C GLU A 192 0.30 18.70 15.17
N ALA A 193 0.33 17.55 14.47
CA ALA A 193 -0.78 16.62 14.41
C ALA A 193 -0.85 15.66 15.62
N GLY A 194 0.00 15.86 16.65
CA GLY A 194 0.00 15.06 17.89
C GLY A 194 0.66 13.70 17.79
N GLY A 195 1.41 13.44 16.74
CA GLY A 195 2.20 12.21 16.56
C GLY A 195 3.66 12.37 17.01
N ASP A 196 4.40 11.28 16.94
CA ASP A 196 5.85 11.21 17.13
C ASP A 196 6.52 10.66 15.87
N TYR A 197 7.81 10.91 15.70
CA TYR A 197 8.53 10.45 14.52
C TYR A 197 9.79 9.63 14.82
N VAL A 198 10.13 8.74 13.87
CA VAL A 198 11.46 8.14 13.69
C VAL A 198 11.82 8.28 12.22
N LEU A 199 12.80 9.13 11.91
CA LEU A 199 13.21 9.44 10.54
C LEU A 199 14.60 8.90 10.26
N GLN A 200 14.76 8.24 9.11
CA GLN A 200 16.07 7.77 8.65
C GLN A 200 16.87 8.92 8.05
N VAL A 201 18.12 9.10 8.49
CA VAL A 201 19.02 10.14 7.98
C VAL A 201 19.98 9.55 6.96
N LYS A 202 20.02 10.14 5.78
CA LYS A 202 20.95 9.80 4.69
C LYS A 202 21.52 11.07 4.05
N GLY A 203 22.21 10.93 2.92
CA GLY A 203 22.86 12.03 2.20
C GLY A 203 21.96 13.18 1.71
N ASN A 204 20.62 13.05 1.80
CA ASN A 204 19.69 14.15 1.58
C ASN A 204 19.70 15.20 2.69
N GLN A 205 20.23 14.83 3.88
CA GLN A 205 20.48 15.72 5.02
C GLN A 205 21.96 15.65 5.40
N PRO A 206 22.86 16.22 4.58
CA PRO A 206 24.30 16.00 4.72
C PRO A 206 24.88 16.56 6.03
N THR A 207 24.40 17.73 6.46
CA THR A 207 24.86 18.35 7.72
C THR A 207 24.46 17.52 8.93
N LEU A 208 23.21 17.07 8.98
CA LEU A 208 22.71 16.22 10.06
C LEU A 208 23.41 14.86 10.06
N LEU A 209 23.62 14.27 8.90
CA LEU A 209 24.33 13.00 8.78
C LEU A 209 25.77 13.11 9.30
N GLN A 210 26.48 14.17 8.92
CA GLN A 210 27.84 14.42 9.38
C GLN A 210 27.90 14.56 10.91
N GLU A 211 27.00 15.34 11.51
CA GLU A 211 26.95 15.48 12.95
C GLU A 211 26.70 14.15 13.68
N LEU A 212 25.81 13.30 13.12
CA LEU A 212 25.58 11.96 13.66
C LEU A 212 26.82 11.08 13.55
N GLU A 213 27.52 11.12 12.41
CA GLU A 213 28.76 10.37 12.19
C GLU A 213 29.88 10.81 13.14
N ASP A 214 30.00 12.09 13.40
CA ASP A 214 31.01 12.66 14.31
C ASP A 214 30.66 12.41 15.79
N SER A 215 29.37 12.41 16.14
CA SER A 215 28.92 12.25 17.53
C SER A 215 29.08 10.82 18.05
N PHE A 216 28.64 9.79 17.29
CA PHE A 216 28.59 8.42 17.78
C PHE A 216 29.93 7.79 18.20
N PRO A 217 31.09 8.06 17.56
CA PRO A 217 32.40 7.59 18.02
C PRO A 217 32.79 8.16 19.38
N ASN A 218 32.41 9.42 19.66
CA ASN A 218 32.80 10.18 20.84
C ASN A 218 31.92 9.88 22.06
N ILE A 219 30.72 9.32 21.88
CA ILE A 219 29.80 8.97 22.96
C ILE A 219 30.25 7.66 23.62
N SER A 220 30.93 7.76 24.76
CA SER A 220 31.42 6.64 25.55
C SER A 220 30.48 6.23 26.70
N LYS A 221 29.57 7.12 27.13
CA LYS A 221 28.62 6.94 28.25
C LYS A 221 27.25 7.50 27.87
N GLY A 222 26.23 7.22 28.69
CA GLY A 222 24.89 7.81 28.51
C GLY A 222 24.12 7.27 27.30
N TYR A 223 24.40 6.04 26.84
CA TYR A 223 23.70 5.40 25.75
C TYR A 223 23.07 4.07 26.15
N THR A 224 22.04 3.68 25.44
CA THR A 224 21.43 2.35 25.51
C THR A 224 21.82 1.50 24.30
N VAL A 225 21.79 0.17 24.46
CA VAL A 225 22.07 -0.77 23.36
C VAL A 225 20.95 -1.80 23.27
N ASN A 226 20.30 -1.85 22.10
CA ASN A 226 19.35 -2.88 21.75
C ASN A 226 19.98 -3.82 20.71
N LYS A 227 19.80 -5.14 20.86
CA LYS A 227 20.38 -6.15 19.97
C LYS A 227 19.32 -7.15 19.53
N GLU A 228 19.45 -7.61 18.30
CA GLU A 228 18.64 -8.68 17.72
C GLU A 228 19.53 -9.57 16.85
N GLU A 229 19.31 -10.88 16.94
CA GLU A 229 19.95 -11.86 16.07
C GLU A 229 18.86 -12.62 15.31
N GLY A 230 19.06 -12.80 14.02
CA GLY A 230 18.11 -13.49 13.15
C GLY A 230 18.78 -14.40 12.14
N LEU A 231 18.05 -15.42 11.72
CA LEU A 231 18.44 -16.29 10.63
C LEU A 231 17.39 -16.15 9.52
N GLU A 232 17.70 -15.36 8.50
CA GLU A 232 16.80 -15.15 7.38
C GLU A 232 17.45 -15.59 6.07
N HIS A 233 16.73 -16.39 5.29
CA HIS A 233 17.17 -16.86 3.95
C HIS A 233 18.59 -17.44 3.89
N GLY A 234 19.02 -18.17 4.96
CA GLY A 234 20.34 -18.79 5.04
C GLY A 234 21.49 -17.82 5.40
N ARG A 235 21.17 -16.59 5.81
CA ARG A 235 22.08 -15.57 6.29
C ARG A 235 21.90 -15.35 7.78
N ILE A 236 23.01 -15.26 8.51
CA ILE A 236 23.01 -14.83 9.91
C ILE A 236 23.06 -13.31 9.90
N GLU A 237 22.13 -12.68 10.57
CA GLU A 237 22.07 -11.24 10.71
C GLU A 237 22.14 -10.84 12.19
N HIS A 238 23.07 -9.94 12.53
CA HIS A 238 23.17 -9.31 13.82
C HIS A 238 22.87 -7.83 13.67
N ARG A 239 21.87 -7.35 14.41
CA ARG A 239 21.49 -5.94 14.47
C ARG A 239 21.79 -5.41 15.86
N GLN A 240 22.44 -4.27 15.91
CA GLN A 240 22.70 -3.55 17.14
C GLN A 240 22.36 -2.09 16.95
N MET A 241 21.49 -1.55 17.79
CA MET A 241 21.20 -0.12 17.84
C MET A 241 21.82 0.50 19.08
N LYS A 242 22.63 1.52 18.89
CA LYS A 242 23.10 2.42 19.94
C LYS A 242 22.21 3.66 19.93
N SER A 243 21.62 4.00 21.07
CA SER A 243 20.68 5.12 21.23
C SER A 243 21.17 6.08 22.27
N VAL A 244 21.06 7.36 22.00
CA VAL A 244 21.45 8.45 22.88
C VAL A 244 20.27 9.40 23.02
N VAL A 245 19.89 9.69 24.27
CA VAL A 245 18.94 10.76 24.59
C VAL A 245 19.74 12.06 24.62
N LEU A 246 19.27 13.06 23.91
CA LEU A 246 19.92 14.36 23.82
C LEU A 246 19.64 15.18 25.08
N SER A 247 20.70 15.59 25.77
CA SER A 247 20.56 16.54 26.86
C SER A 247 20.46 17.98 26.32
N PRO A 248 19.95 18.95 27.11
CA PRO A 248 19.92 20.35 26.70
C PRO A 248 21.31 20.87 26.27
N GLU A 249 22.35 20.47 26.95
CA GLU A 249 23.73 20.87 26.63
C GLU A 249 24.17 20.30 25.28
N MET A 250 23.79 19.04 24.96
CA MET A 250 24.09 18.44 23.67
C MET A 250 23.33 19.14 22.53
N LEU A 251 22.13 19.64 22.79
CA LEU A 251 21.36 20.42 21.82
C LEU A 251 21.96 21.80 21.61
N ASP A 252 22.39 22.47 22.66
CA ASP A 252 23.01 23.79 22.62
C ASP A 252 24.35 23.77 21.86
N ASP A 253 25.14 22.72 22.05
CA ASP A 253 26.44 22.52 21.40
C ASP A 253 26.30 22.00 19.95
N SER A 254 25.11 21.57 19.55
CA SER A 254 24.85 21.01 18.23
C SER A 254 24.75 22.08 17.16
N TYR A 255 25.27 21.75 15.97
CA TYR A 255 25.11 22.61 14.79
C TYR A 255 23.95 22.17 13.87
N ALA A 256 23.39 20.97 14.03
CA ALA A 256 22.28 20.49 13.21
C ALA A 256 21.07 19.97 14.01
N PHE A 257 21.26 19.36 15.22
CA PHE A 257 20.11 18.76 15.96
C PHE A 257 19.12 19.83 16.41
N LYS A 258 19.58 21.01 16.83
CA LYS A 258 18.75 22.10 17.33
C LYS A 258 17.69 22.61 16.34
N ASP A 259 17.92 22.39 15.04
CA ASP A 259 17.02 22.83 13.98
C ASP A 259 15.86 21.84 13.76
N TRP A 260 15.88 20.67 14.42
CA TRP A 260 14.84 19.66 14.27
C TRP A 260 13.78 19.77 15.35
N ALA A 261 12.54 20.03 14.95
CA ALA A 261 11.42 20.17 15.86
C ALA A 261 11.27 18.93 16.76
N GLY A 262 11.25 19.14 18.07
CA GLY A 262 10.99 18.11 19.08
C GLY A 262 11.95 16.94 19.10
N ILE A 263 13.15 17.04 18.52
CA ILE A 263 14.15 15.98 18.58
C ILE A 263 14.54 15.69 20.05
N LYS A 264 14.48 14.41 20.44
CA LYS A 264 14.86 13.95 21.80
C LYS A 264 15.96 12.92 21.79
N SER A 265 16.11 12.17 20.70
CA SER A 265 17.11 11.10 20.67
C SER A 265 17.66 10.84 19.28
N ILE A 266 18.89 10.32 19.25
CA ILE A 266 19.62 9.93 18.04
C ILE A 266 20.01 8.46 18.12
N HIS A 267 20.05 7.79 16.96
CA HIS A 267 20.26 6.36 16.91
C HIS A 267 21.19 5.97 15.77
N ARG A 268 22.07 4.99 16.05
CA ARG A 268 22.89 4.32 15.04
C ARG A 268 22.61 2.84 15.05
N ILE A 269 22.13 2.29 13.94
CA ILE A 269 22.01 0.84 13.75
C ILE A 269 23.23 0.35 13.00
N THR A 270 23.87 -0.67 13.57
CA THR A 270 24.90 -1.46 12.90
C THR A 270 24.32 -2.83 12.58
N ARG A 271 24.29 -3.16 11.29
CA ARG A 271 23.79 -4.43 10.78
C ARG A 271 24.92 -5.22 10.16
N LYS A 272 25.23 -6.38 10.74
CA LYS A 272 26.23 -7.33 10.23
C LYS A 272 25.50 -8.53 9.64
N ARG A 273 25.80 -8.86 8.39
CA ARG A 273 25.26 -10.01 7.68
C ARG A 273 26.37 -10.95 7.28
N TYR A 274 26.24 -12.21 7.65
CA TYR A 274 27.11 -13.28 7.21
C TYR A 274 26.37 -14.19 6.24
N ASP A 275 26.82 -14.20 4.98
CA ASP A 275 26.31 -15.11 3.96
C ASP A 275 27.10 -16.42 4.01
N LYS A 276 26.44 -17.50 4.48
CA LYS A 276 27.05 -18.82 4.63
C LYS A 276 27.52 -19.43 3.32
N ARG A 277 26.87 -19.08 2.18
CA ARG A 277 27.19 -19.63 0.86
C ARG A 277 28.43 -18.99 0.27
N GLN A 278 28.60 -17.69 0.51
CA GLN A 278 29.72 -16.91 -0.04
C GLN A 278 30.89 -16.75 0.97
N GLY A 279 30.67 -17.12 2.23
CA GLY A 279 31.64 -16.89 3.31
C GLY A 279 31.96 -15.40 3.55
N LYS A 280 31.03 -14.51 3.15
CA LYS A 280 31.25 -13.06 3.17
C LYS A 280 30.45 -12.39 4.28
N GLU A 281 31.15 -11.56 5.06
CA GLU A 281 30.51 -10.64 6.03
C GLU A 281 30.39 -9.24 5.41
N THR A 282 29.24 -8.62 5.63
CA THR A 282 28.98 -7.22 5.28
C THR A 282 28.50 -6.47 6.51
N THR A 283 29.00 -5.25 6.70
CA THR A 283 28.57 -4.35 7.76
C THR A 283 27.95 -3.10 7.14
N GLU A 284 26.78 -2.74 7.61
CA GLU A 284 26.03 -1.56 7.16
C GLU A 284 25.68 -0.73 8.39
N MET A 285 25.80 0.59 8.28
CA MET A 285 25.42 1.54 9.31
C MET A 285 24.28 2.42 8.81
N SER A 286 23.30 2.70 9.67
CA SER A 286 22.18 3.58 9.39
C SER A 286 21.93 4.47 10.60
N TYR A 287 21.55 5.72 10.33
CA TYR A 287 21.33 6.73 11.36
C TYR A 287 19.86 7.16 11.35
N TYR A 288 19.36 7.48 12.54
CA TYR A 288 17.98 7.91 12.75
C TYR A 288 17.91 8.99 13.81
N ILE A 289 16.90 9.86 13.67
CA ILE A 289 16.50 10.84 14.69
C ILE A 289 15.07 10.54 15.13
N SER A 290 14.73 10.92 16.36
CA SER A 290 13.40 10.67 16.90
C SER A 290 12.95 11.74 17.90
N SER A 291 11.61 11.96 17.94
CA SER A 291 10.95 12.79 18.96
C SER A 291 10.63 12.05 20.26
N ILE A 292 10.92 10.75 20.37
CA ILE A 292 10.75 9.98 21.61
C ILE A 292 12.10 9.46 22.14
N GLU A 293 12.12 9.04 23.40
CA GLU A 293 13.33 8.55 24.10
C GLU A 293 13.35 7.03 24.24
N ASP A 294 12.21 6.35 24.13
CA ASP A 294 12.11 4.89 24.31
C ASP A 294 12.85 4.13 23.20
N SER A 295 14.10 3.80 23.51
CA SER A 295 14.98 3.09 22.59
C SER A 295 14.45 1.72 22.15
N LYS A 296 13.67 1.03 23.00
CA LYS A 296 13.08 -0.28 22.65
C LYS A 296 11.94 -0.11 21.66
N ARG A 297 11.07 0.89 21.87
CA ARG A 297 9.98 1.24 20.94
C ARG A 297 10.57 1.65 19.58
N ILE A 298 11.59 2.49 19.57
CA ILE A 298 12.27 2.95 18.35
C ILE A 298 12.93 1.78 17.61
N PHE A 299 13.67 0.90 18.29
CA PHE A 299 14.32 -0.25 17.68
C PHE A 299 13.31 -1.19 17.00
N ARG A 300 12.19 -1.44 17.67
CA ARG A 300 11.07 -2.22 17.11
C ARG A 300 10.44 -1.49 15.91
N ALA A 301 10.19 -0.19 16.03
CA ALA A 301 9.58 0.61 14.97
C ALA A 301 10.41 0.65 13.69
N ILE A 302 11.74 0.78 13.81
CA ILE A 302 12.64 0.71 12.65
C ILE A 302 12.58 -0.69 12.00
N ARG A 303 12.47 -1.75 12.80
CA ARG A 303 12.30 -3.12 12.29
C ARG A 303 10.96 -3.29 11.58
N ASP A 304 9.90 -2.78 12.18
CA ASP A 304 8.54 -2.91 11.69
C ASP A 304 8.30 -2.06 10.43
N HIS A 305 9.05 -0.98 10.24
CA HIS A 305 8.99 -0.20 9.00
C HIS A 305 9.24 -1.06 7.74
N TRP A 306 10.15 -2.02 7.80
CA TRP A 306 10.41 -2.95 6.69
C TRP A 306 9.24 -3.87 6.34
N LYS A 307 8.22 -3.96 7.20
CA LYS A 307 7.02 -4.74 6.91
C LYS A 307 6.22 -4.12 5.75
N ILE A 308 6.29 -2.80 5.52
CA ILE A 308 5.62 -2.18 4.37
C ILE A 308 6.20 -2.72 3.06
N GLU A 309 7.53 -2.88 2.97
CA GLU A 309 8.17 -3.47 1.79
C GLU A 309 7.90 -4.98 1.69
N ASN A 310 8.13 -5.73 2.77
CA ASN A 310 8.11 -7.19 2.77
C ASN A 310 6.68 -7.78 2.81
N GLN A 311 5.71 -7.07 3.31
CA GLN A 311 4.32 -7.51 3.39
C GLN A 311 3.47 -6.82 2.33
N LEU A 312 3.35 -5.48 2.37
CA LEU A 312 2.47 -4.78 1.43
C LEU A 312 3.02 -4.81 0.00
N HIS A 313 4.23 -4.28 -0.24
CA HIS A 313 4.78 -4.15 -1.59
C HIS A 313 5.03 -5.51 -2.24
N TYR A 314 5.57 -6.48 -1.47
CA TYR A 314 5.76 -7.85 -1.95
C TYR A 314 4.42 -8.52 -2.33
N MET A 315 3.37 -8.34 -1.51
CA MET A 315 2.06 -8.89 -1.82
C MET A 315 1.46 -8.29 -3.09
N LEU A 316 1.60 -6.97 -3.28
CA LEU A 316 1.16 -6.29 -4.49
C LEU A 316 1.89 -6.79 -5.74
N ASP A 317 3.22 -7.01 -5.66
CA ASP A 317 4.02 -7.44 -6.80
C ASP A 317 3.85 -8.93 -7.12
N VAL A 318 4.02 -9.78 -6.12
CA VAL A 318 4.12 -11.23 -6.34
C VAL A 318 2.74 -11.88 -6.39
N TYR A 319 1.88 -11.57 -5.42
CA TYR A 319 0.56 -12.21 -5.34
C TYR A 319 -0.47 -11.54 -6.22
N LEU A 320 -0.46 -10.22 -6.30
CA LEU A 320 -1.41 -9.46 -7.11
C LEU A 320 -0.85 -9.06 -8.48
N GLY A 321 0.44 -9.31 -8.76
CA GLY A 321 1.06 -9.13 -10.07
C GLY A 321 1.08 -7.68 -10.55
N GLU A 322 1.20 -6.70 -9.65
CA GLU A 322 1.08 -5.28 -9.98
C GLU A 322 2.12 -4.79 -10.99
N ASP A 323 3.37 -5.26 -10.88
CA ASP A 323 4.45 -4.92 -11.82
C ASP A 323 4.24 -5.44 -13.26
N GLY A 324 3.39 -6.46 -13.42
CA GLY A 324 3.02 -7.03 -14.73
C GLY A 324 1.89 -6.28 -15.45
N TRP A 325 1.31 -5.25 -14.83
CA TRP A 325 0.17 -4.55 -15.40
C TRP A 325 0.59 -3.58 -16.50
N SER A 326 0.25 -3.96 -17.72
CA SER A 326 0.43 -3.14 -18.92
C SER A 326 -0.87 -2.43 -19.35
N LYS A 327 -1.84 -2.23 -18.47
CA LYS A 327 -3.15 -1.68 -18.83
C LYS A 327 -3.05 -0.21 -19.19
N ARG A 328 -3.40 0.08 -20.43
CA ARG A 328 -3.52 1.44 -20.96
C ARG A 328 -4.77 2.09 -20.39
N ALA A 329 -4.60 3.17 -19.65
CA ALA A 329 -5.68 4.11 -19.39
C ALA A 329 -6.08 4.76 -20.73
N GLY A 330 -7.34 4.61 -21.11
CA GLY A 330 -7.90 5.23 -22.31
C GLY A 330 -8.13 4.25 -23.46
N GLY A 331 -9.38 4.25 -23.96
CA GLY A 331 -9.82 3.48 -25.11
C GLY A 331 -9.00 3.78 -26.38
N GLY A 332 -7.92 3.05 -26.54
CA GLY A 332 -7.19 2.96 -27.80
C GLY A 332 -7.95 2.05 -28.73
N GLY A 333 -8.65 2.64 -29.70
CA GLY A 333 -9.39 1.93 -30.72
C GLY A 333 -8.56 0.82 -31.34
N HIS A 334 -9.14 -0.37 -31.38
CA HIS A 334 -8.70 -1.44 -32.25
C HIS A 334 -8.74 -0.96 -33.71
N LYS A 335 -7.61 -0.56 -34.24
CA LYS A 335 -7.39 -0.67 -35.67
C LYS A 335 -6.93 -2.09 -35.94
N HIS A 336 -7.87 -3.00 -36.09
CA HIS A 336 -7.64 -4.24 -36.81
C HIS A 336 -7.45 -3.91 -38.29
N GLY A 337 -6.19 -3.82 -38.70
CA GLY A 337 -5.84 -4.01 -40.10
C GLY A 337 -6.14 -5.45 -40.47
N ALA A 338 -7.18 -5.62 -41.28
CA ALA A 338 -7.48 -6.85 -41.96
C ALA A 338 -6.28 -7.17 -42.89
N HIS A 339 -5.51 -8.20 -42.56
CA HIS A 339 -4.80 -8.99 -43.55
C HIS A 339 -4.86 -10.45 -43.12
N GLY A 340 -5.65 -11.17 -43.90
CA GLY A 340 -5.81 -12.60 -43.82
C GLY A 340 -4.49 -13.33 -44.04
N GLN A 341 -4.28 -14.37 -43.30
CA GLN A 341 -3.66 -15.60 -43.78
C GLN A 341 -4.19 -16.78 -42.94
N ASN A 342 -4.97 -17.61 -43.61
CA ASN A 342 -5.33 -18.96 -43.23
C ASN A 342 -4.07 -19.74 -42.80
N ARG A 343 -4.00 -20.16 -41.55
CA ARG A 343 -3.28 -21.36 -41.14
C ARG A 343 -4.18 -22.17 -40.23
N SER A 344 -4.64 -23.28 -40.78
CA SER A 344 -5.28 -24.39 -40.11
C SER A 344 -4.37 -24.89 -38.99
N PHE A 345 -4.80 -24.74 -37.72
CA PHE A 345 -4.17 -25.41 -36.60
C PHE A 345 -5.06 -26.59 -36.20
N HIS A 346 -4.55 -27.80 -36.41
CA HIS A 346 -5.10 -28.99 -35.79
C HIS A 346 -4.76 -28.99 -34.29
N PRO A 347 -5.73 -29.20 -33.40
CA PRO A 347 -5.42 -29.36 -31.98
C PRO A 347 -4.98 -30.82 -31.72
N THR A 348 -3.71 -30.99 -31.43
CA THR A 348 -3.26 -32.19 -30.74
C THR A 348 -3.66 -32.07 -29.26
N ALA A 349 -4.58 -32.94 -28.87
CA ALA A 349 -5.07 -33.04 -27.50
C ALA A 349 -3.96 -33.53 -26.57
N SER A 350 -3.39 -32.64 -25.77
CA SER A 350 -2.75 -33.00 -24.53
C SER A 350 -3.79 -32.94 -23.41
N LYS A 351 -4.18 -34.09 -22.89
CA LYS A 351 -5.04 -34.23 -21.71
C LYS A 351 -4.30 -33.72 -20.48
N SER A 352 -4.34 -32.40 -20.21
CA SER A 352 -4.14 -31.89 -18.87
C SER A 352 -5.46 -32.06 -18.13
N LYS A 353 -5.46 -32.88 -17.08
CA LYS A 353 -6.59 -33.04 -16.15
C LYS A 353 -6.91 -31.65 -15.57
N ALA A 354 -7.93 -31.01 -16.09
CA ALA A 354 -8.59 -29.91 -15.43
C ALA A 354 -9.13 -30.48 -14.11
N ARG A 355 -8.53 -30.12 -12.97
CA ARG A 355 -9.19 -30.25 -11.68
C ARG A 355 -10.38 -29.29 -11.71
N GLN A 356 -11.55 -29.86 -11.86
CA GLN A 356 -12.81 -29.23 -11.61
C GLN A 356 -12.80 -28.85 -10.10
N VAL A 357 -12.55 -27.60 -9.79
CA VAL A 357 -12.69 -27.08 -8.44
C VAL A 357 -14.17 -26.69 -8.34
N ASP A 358 -14.95 -27.53 -7.69
CA ASP A 358 -16.29 -27.17 -7.21
C ASP A 358 -16.11 -26.08 -6.14
N SER A 359 -16.09 -24.82 -6.56
CA SER A 359 -16.02 -23.68 -5.65
C SER A 359 -17.43 -23.43 -5.09
N THR A 360 -17.66 -23.92 -3.89
CA THR A 360 -18.84 -23.62 -3.10
C THR A 360 -18.79 -22.18 -2.57
N SER A 361 -19.93 -21.63 -2.13
CA SER A 361 -19.97 -20.31 -1.46
C SER A 361 -18.97 -20.21 -0.30
N ALA A 362 -18.68 -21.34 0.37
CA ALA A 362 -17.68 -21.45 1.41
C ALA A 362 -16.26 -21.22 0.87
N ASP A 363 -15.94 -21.67 -0.35
CA ASP A 363 -14.61 -21.46 -0.95
C ASP A 363 -14.40 -20.00 -1.36
N VAL A 364 -15.43 -19.32 -1.87
CA VAL A 364 -15.36 -17.87 -2.14
C VAL A 364 -15.16 -17.10 -0.84
N LEU A 365 -15.90 -17.45 0.23
CA LEU A 365 -15.74 -16.86 1.55
C LEU A 365 -14.37 -17.19 2.16
N SER A 366 -13.87 -18.43 2.01
CA SER A 366 -12.56 -18.83 2.52
C SER A 366 -11.40 -18.13 1.80
N GLN A 367 -11.51 -17.92 0.49
CA GLN A 367 -10.55 -17.13 -0.28
C GLN A 367 -10.57 -15.66 0.13
N THR A 368 -11.72 -15.12 0.52
CA THR A 368 -11.85 -13.75 1.02
C THR A 368 -11.49 -13.62 2.51
N GLN A 369 -11.41 -14.72 3.27
CA GLN A 369 -10.93 -14.75 4.66
C GLN A 369 -9.39 -14.85 4.78
N SER A 370 -8.67 -14.80 3.68
CA SER A 370 -7.20 -14.70 3.68
C SER A 370 -6.70 -13.52 4.54
N SER A 371 -5.40 -13.49 4.83
CA SER A 371 -4.79 -12.53 5.77
C SER A 371 -5.25 -11.08 5.56
N ALA A 372 -5.24 -10.26 6.59
CA ALA A 372 -5.59 -8.83 6.53
C ALA A 372 -4.81 -8.13 5.41
N THR A 373 -3.54 -8.48 5.22
CA THR A 373 -2.68 -7.94 4.16
C THR A 373 -3.20 -8.24 2.75
N LEU A 374 -3.71 -9.46 2.48
CA LEU A 374 -4.28 -9.81 1.19
C LEU A 374 -5.53 -9.00 0.87
N ARG A 375 -6.41 -8.83 1.87
CA ARG A 375 -7.63 -8.02 1.73
C ARG A 375 -7.31 -6.57 1.46
N THR A 376 -6.39 -6.01 2.24
CA THR A 376 -5.91 -4.65 2.05
C THR A 376 -5.23 -4.48 0.71
N GLY A 377 -4.39 -5.42 0.31
CA GLY A 377 -3.76 -5.44 -1.00
C GLY A 377 -4.76 -5.44 -2.15
N ALA A 378 -5.86 -6.20 -2.05
CA ALA A 378 -6.92 -6.20 -3.06
C ALA A 378 -7.65 -4.86 -3.15
N ILE A 379 -7.92 -4.22 -2.00
CA ILE A 379 -8.55 -2.89 -1.96
C ILE A 379 -7.60 -1.85 -2.55
N VAL A 380 -6.34 -1.85 -2.14
CA VAL A 380 -5.29 -1.01 -2.70
C VAL A 380 -5.21 -1.21 -4.22
N ARG A 381 -5.29 -2.45 -4.68
CA ARG A 381 -5.30 -2.77 -6.11
C ARG A 381 -6.51 -2.18 -6.82
N ILE A 382 -7.72 -2.29 -6.25
CA ILE A 382 -8.93 -1.67 -6.82
C ILE A 382 -8.76 -0.15 -6.86
N MET A 383 -8.28 0.47 -5.78
CA MET A 383 -8.02 1.90 -5.71
C MET A 383 -6.98 2.39 -6.71
N ARG A 384 -5.99 1.55 -7.06
CA ARG A 384 -4.93 1.85 -8.02
C ARG A 384 -5.28 1.54 -9.47
N GLN A 385 -6.49 1.07 -9.78
CA GLN A 385 -6.91 0.88 -11.17
C GLN A 385 -6.93 2.23 -11.91
N PRO A 386 -6.57 2.29 -13.20
CA PRO A 386 -6.51 3.53 -13.97
C PRO A 386 -7.82 4.33 -14.00
N TRP A 387 -8.95 3.68 -13.75
CA TRP A 387 -10.25 4.33 -13.65
C TRP A 387 -10.45 5.09 -12.32
N CYS A 388 -9.67 4.79 -11.27
CA CYS A 388 -9.64 5.57 -10.02
C CYS A 388 -8.74 6.81 -10.10
N VAL A 389 -7.81 6.86 -11.08
CA VAL A 389 -6.70 7.82 -11.12
C VAL A 389 -6.84 8.84 -12.27
N CYS A 390 -7.86 8.72 -13.13
CA CYS A 390 -7.97 9.59 -14.30
C CYS A 390 -8.66 10.92 -13.98
N PRO A 391 -7.98 12.08 -13.97
CA PRO A 391 -8.64 13.38 -13.93
C PRO A 391 -9.33 13.62 -15.28
N PHE A 392 -10.62 13.89 -15.22
CA PHE A 392 -11.47 14.27 -16.36
C PHE A 392 -10.91 15.48 -17.10
N LYS A 393 -10.26 15.29 -18.24
CA LYS A 393 -10.26 16.29 -19.30
C LYS A 393 -11.29 15.88 -20.35
N ARG A 394 -12.53 16.29 -20.13
CA ARG A 394 -13.51 16.39 -21.23
C ARG A 394 -13.14 17.57 -22.11
N THR A 395 -12.44 17.33 -23.19
CA THR A 395 -12.57 18.16 -24.39
C THR A 395 -13.48 17.42 -25.37
N CYS A 396 -14.77 17.53 -25.12
CA CYS A 396 -15.77 17.18 -26.11
C CYS A 396 -15.84 18.37 -27.10
N LYS A 397 -15.08 18.37 -28.19
CA LYS A 397 -15.38 19.19 -29.35
C LYS A 397 -16.47 18.45 -30.14
N ARG A 398 -17.69 18.95 -30.06
CA ARG A 398 -18.73 18.66 -31.04
C ARG A 398 -18.26 19.16 -32.40
N LYS A 399 -18.26 18.31 -33.37
CA LYS A 399 -18.55 18.58 -34.77
C LYS A 399 -19.59 17.56 -35.23
#